data_172ffc6194cab4ed90d885e152f43dea
#
_entry.id   172ffc6194cab4ed90d885e152f43dea
#
_cell.length_a   1.000
_cell.length_b   1.000
_cell.length_c   1.000
_cell.angle_alpha   90.00
_cell.angle_beta   90.00
_cell.angle_gamma   90.00
#
_symmetry.space_group_name_H-M   'P 1'
#
loop_
_entity.id
_entity.type
_entity.pdbx_description
1 polymer ?
#
loop_
_entity_poly.entity_id
_entity_poly.type
_entity_poly.pdbx_seq_one_letter_code
_entity_poly.pdbx_strand_id
1 'polypeptide(L)'
;MRLPVQMKAALPDRVRAILAKVRDLSGLTAYCSNRVALLVRDHLTGVAARRHATARRLDAEPTGFLADAASSTVAAPEPRAVVVRVDSPGVKRAYHDVEIRPQNGSRHLTIPINRLAYGRRVSSVARLVGEKWFVIQNGGRILLASKKPENGALLPLYVLKRSVRQARDPSLMPSEAEVSQRLVSSAAEYIRRHIAGLARSAS
;
A
#
# COMPACT_ATOMS: atom_id res chain seq x y z
N MET A 1 2.91 -13.32 12.22
CA MET A 1 3.12 -11.99 12.85
C MET A 1 3.04 -10.92 11.78
N ARG A 2 2.04 -10.01 11.85
CA ARG A 2 1.84 -8.92 10.88
C ARG A 2 2.55 -7.68 11.42
N LEU A 3 3.71 -7.32 10.86
CA LEU A 3 4.38 -6.06 11.19
C LEU A 3 3.86 -4.98 10.23
N PRO A 4 3.28 -3.88 10.73
CA PRO A 4 2.83 -2.77 9.90
C PRO A 4 4.01 -2.04 9.24
N VAL A 5 3.77 -1.41 8.11
CA VAL A 5 4.71 -0.41 7.57
C VAL A 5 4.58 0.84 8.42
N GLN A 6 5.68 1.27 9.02
CA GLN A 6 5.75 2.50 9.77
C GLN A 6 6.57 3.52 8.98
N MET A 7 5.97 4.68 8.71
CA MET A 7 6.71 5.86 8.28
C MET A 7 7.02 6.70 9.53
N LYS A 8 8.30 6.82 9.84
CA LYS A 8 8.80 7.70 10.89
C LYS A 8 9.55 8.84 10.23
N ALA A 9 8.93 10.01 10.19
CA ALA A 9 9.58 11.22 9.70
C ALA A 9 10.17 11.98 10.89
N ALA A 10 11.45 12.34 10.78
CA ALA A 10 12.07 13.29 11.70
C ALA A 10 11.46 14.68 11.47
N LEU A 11 11.11 15.37 12.55
CA LEU A 11 10.60 16.73 12.45
C LEU A 11 11.72 17.67 11.96
N PRO A 12 11.48 18.51 10.94
CA PRO A 12 12.45 19.51 10.49
C PRO A 12 12.90 20.42 11.65
N ASP A 13 14.14 20.87 11.62
CA ASP A 13 14.74 21.67 12.71
C ASP A 13 13.93 22.93 13.05
N ARG A 14 13.36 23.60 12.04
CA ARG A 14 12.47 24.76 12.25
C ARG A 14 11.21 24.39 13.04
N VAL A 15 10.66 23.20 12.83
CA VAL A 15 9.50 22.70 13.58
C VAL A 15 9.95 22.36 15.01
N ARG A 16 11.14 21.77 15.21
CA ARG A 16 11.69 21.49 16.54
C ARG A 16 11.89 22.78 17.38
N ALA A 17 12.40 23.86 16.76
CA ALA A 17 12.59 25.15 17.43
C ALA A 17 11.24 25.78 17.87
N ILE A 18 10.19 25.64 17.05
CA ILE A 18 8.84 26.09 17.41
C ILE A 18 8.26 25.20 18.53
N LEU A 19 8.48 23.90 18.47
CA LEU A 19 8.02 22.92 19.45
C LEU A 19 8.58 23.16 20.85
N ALA A 20 9.81 23.66 20.96
CA ALA A 20 10.40 24.02 22.26
C ALA A 20 9.59 25.12 23.00
N LYS A 21 8.74 25.86 22.27
CA LYS A 21 7.89 26.92 22.81
C LYS A 21 6.42 26.50 23.01
N VAL A 22 6.04 25.32 22.53
CA VAL A 22 4.65 24.82 22.65
C VAL A 22 4.54 23.87 23.83
N ARG A 23 3.68 24.19 24.80
CA ARG A 23 3.47 23.37 26.01
C ARG A 23 2.78 22.03 25.71
N ASP A 24 1.91 21.97 24.70
CA ASP A 24 1.20 20.75 24.31
C ASP A 24 1.81 20.11 23.05
N LEU A 25 2.87 19.33 23.26
CA LEU A 25 3.52 18.55 22.20
C LEU A 25 2.67 17.36 21.76
N SER A 26 1.85 16.80 22.63
CA SER A 26 1.02 15.62 22.33
C SER A 26 -0.08 15.95 21.35
N GLY A 27 -0.79 17.08 21.56
CA GLY A 27 -1.80 17.57 20.65
C GLY A 27 -1.24 17.89 19.26
N LEU A 28 -0.06 18.50 19.21
CA LEU A 28 0.60 18.82 17.94
C LEU A 28 1.02 17.56 17.19
N THR A 29 1.67 16.57 17.85
CA THR A 29 2.07 15.33 17.17
C THR A 29 0.85 14.53 16.69
N ALA A 30 -0.23 14.49 17.47
CA ALA A 30 -1.48 13.87 17.06
C ALA A 30 -2.09 14.57 15.83
N TYR A 31 -2.14 15.90 15.84
CA TYR A 31 -2.64 16.69 14.70
C TYR A 31 -1.82 16.42 13.44
N CYS A 32 -0.50 16.52 13.52
CA CYS A 32 0.40 16.27 12.38
C CYS A 32 0.31 14.83 11.88
N SER A 33 0.21 13.84 12.79
CA SER A 33 0.06 12.43 12.41
C SER A 33 -1.22 12.18 11.62
N ASN A 34 -2.34 12.79 12.03
CA ASN A 34 -3.60 12.70 11.29
C ASN A 34 -3.50 13.33 9.89
N ARG A 35 -2.83 14.49 9.77
CA ARG A 35 -2.64 15.17 8.47
C ARG A 35 -1.74 14.39 7.52
N VAL A 36 -0.68 13.74 8.05
CA VAL A 36 0.18 12.85 7.24
C VAL A 36 -0.55 11.56 6.89
N ALA A 37 -1.37 11.00 7.80
CA ALA A 37 -2.19 9.83 7.47
C ALA A 37 -3.16 10.10 6.32
N LEU A 38 -3.79 11.29 6.28
CA LEU A 38 -4.60 11.71 5.14
C LEU A 38 -3.78 11.79 3.85
N LEU A 39 -2.59 12.41 3.89
CA LEU A 39 -1.69 12.46 2.73
C LEU A 39 -1.36 11.06 2.19
N VAL A 40 -1.06 10.11 3.09
CA VAL A 40 -0.77 8.71 2.69
C VAL A 40 -1.99 8.04 2.09
N ARG A 41 -3.18 8.24 2.65
CA ARG A 41 -4.45 7.72 2.09
C ARG A 41 -4.72 8.25 0.70
N ASP A 42 -4.62 9.56 0.52
CA ASP A 42 -4.85 10.23 -0.77
C ASP A 42 -3.83 9.76 -1.81
N HIS A 43 -2.56 9.58 -1.40
CA HIS A 43 -1.51 9.07 -2.27
C HIS A 43 -1.81 7.63 -2.72
N LEU A 44 -2.14 6.73 -1.77
CA LEU A 44 -2.45 5.32 -2.08
C LEU A 44 -3.65 5.19 -3.01
N THR A 45 -4.72 5.94 -2.78
CA THR A 45 -5.93 5.89 -3.61
C THR A 45 -5.75 6.59 -4.95
N GLY A 46 -5.12 7.74 -4.97
CA GLY A 46 -5.00 8.59 -6.15
C GLY A 46 -3.85 8.20 -7.06
N VAL A 47 -2.62 8.32 -6.57
CA VAL A 47 -1.40 8.20 -7.39
C VAL A 47 -1.01 6.75 -7.60
N ALA A 48 -0.88 5.97 -6.52
CA ALA A 48 -0.40 4.61 -6.59
C ALA A 48 -1.38 3.68 -7.32
N ALA A 49 -2.71 3.83 -7.08
CA ALA A 49 -3.73 3.03 -7.76
C ALA A 49 -3.66 3.17 -9.29
N ARG A 50 -3.46 4.39 -9.80
CA ARG A 50 -3.33 4.66 -11.25
C ARG A 50 -2.05 4.11 -11.87
N ARG A 51 -1.02 3.83 -11.07
CA ARG A 51 0.28 3.31 -11.54
C ARG A 51 0.40 1.79 -11.48
N HIS A 52 -0.69 1.05 -11.22
CA HIS A 52 -0.65 -0.40 -11.08
C HIS A 52 -0.24 -1.09 -12.39
N ALA A 53 1.06 -1.34 -12.57
CA ALA A 53 1.66 -1.82 -13.82
C ALA A 53 1.10 -3.17 -14.27
N THR A 54 0.83 -4.09 -13.33
CA THR A 54 0.32 -5.43 -13.67
C THR A 54 -1.11 -5.37 -14.19
N ALA A 55 -1.99 -4.58 -13.59
CA ALA A 55 -3.36 -4.40 -14.08
C ALA A 55 -3.35 -3.85 -15.51
N ARG A 56 -2.58 -2.78 -15.75
CA ARG A 56 -2.44 -2.20 -17.09
C ARG A 56 -1.90 -3.18 -18.13
N ARG A 57 -0.88 -3.96 -17.77
CA ARG A 57 -0.29 -4.97 -18.68
C ARG A 57 -1.29 -6.07 -19.07
N LEU A 58 -2.21 -6.40 -18.17
CA LEU A 58 -3.21 -7.46 -18.38
C LEU A 58 -4.54 -6.93 -18.88
N ASP A 59 -4.65 -5.62 -19.13
CA ASP A 59 -5.92 -4.96 -19.46
C ASP A 59 -7.03 -5.36 -18.46
N ALA A 60 -6.68 -5.31 -17.18
CA ALA A 60 -7.53 -5.69 -16.07
C ALA A 60 -7.81 -4.50 -15.15
N GLU A 61 -8.96 -4.54 -14.49
CA GLU A 61 -9.29 -3.56 -13.47
C GLU A 61 -8.32 -3.65 -12.29
N PRO A 62 -7.88 -2.52 -11.72
CA PRO A 62 -7.09 -2.52 -10.50
C PRO A 62 -7.78 -3.29 -9.38
N THR A 63 -7.04 -4.11 -8.65
CA THR A 63 -7.58 -4.75 -7.45
C THR A 63 -7.79 -3.71 -6.35
N GLY A 64 -8.73 -3.93 -5.44
CA GLY A 64 -8.99 -3.07 -4.27
C GLY A 64 -7.85 -2.96 -3.25
N PHE A 65 -6.73 -3.65 -3.51
CA PHE A 65 -5.57 -3.75 -2.62
C PHE A 65 -5.03 -2.39 -2.14
N LEU A 66 -4.96 -1.36 -3.00
CA LEU A 66 -4.49 -0.03 -2.60
C LEU A 66 -5.57 0.78 -1.87
N ALA A 67 -6.84 0.56 -2.19
CA ALA A 67 -7.96 1.12 -1.44
C ALA A 67 -8.03 0.51 -0.02
N ASP A 68 -7.85 -0.80 0.09
CA ASP A 68 -7.77 -1.49 1.39
C ASP A 68 -6.57 -0.98 2.21
N ALA A 69 -5.43 -0.77 1.56
CA ALA A 69 -4.24 -0.19 2.19
C ALA A 69 -4.49 1.23 2.69
N ALA A 70 -5.15 2.08 1.90
CA ALA A 70 -5.53 3.42 2.30
C ALA A 70 -6.48 3.39 3.50
N SER A 71 -7.48 2.51 3.49
CA SER A 71 -8.44 2.34 4.60
C SER A 71 -7.76 1.84 5.88
N SER A 72 -6.70 1.02 5.77
CA SER A 72 -5.93 0.53 6.91
C SER A 72 -4.90 1.53 7.44
N THR A 73 -4.77 2.71 6.80
CA THR A 73 -3.82 3.74 7.21
C THR A 73 -4.36 4.48 8.43
N VAL A 74 -3.59 4.47 9.50
CA VAL A 74 -3.93 5.13 10.77
C VAL A 74 -2.81 6.02 11.28
N ALA A 75 -3.19 7.12 11.91
CA ALA A 75 -2.25 7.91 12.70
C ALA A 75 -1.91 7.16 14.00
N ALA A 76 -0.64 7.07 14.32
CA ALA A 76 -0.14 6.46 15.55
C ALA A 76 0.87 7.40 16.21
N PRO A 77 0.42 8.56 16.74
CA PRO A 77 1.32 9.57 17.27
C PRO A 77 2.14 9.03 18.44
N GLU A 78 3.43 9.38 18.45
CA GLU A 78 4.34 9.17 19.58
C GLU A 78 4.65 10.54 20.23
N PRO A 79 5.10 10.59 21.49
CA PRO A 79 5.32 11.86 22.19
C PRO A 79 6.22 12.86 21.48
N ARG A 80 7.15 12.39 20.65
CA ARG A 80 8.14 13.22 19.92
C ARG A 80 8.28 12.85 18.45
N ALA A 81 7.34 12.06 17.91
CA ALA A 81 7.39 11.63 16.53
C ALA A 81 5.99 11.56 15.90
N VAL A 82 5.94 11.93 14.65
CA VAL A 82 4.78 11.71 13.80
C VAL A 82 4.91 10.31 13.20
N VAL A 83 4.00 9.42 13.55
CA VAL A 83 3.98 8.04 13.07
C VAL A 83 2.67 7.78 12.35
N VAL A 84 2.77 7.19 11.17
CA VAL A 84 1.64 6.69 10.39
C VAL A 84 1.87 5.22 10.10
N ARG A 85 0.87 4.41 10.34
CA ARG A 85 0.90 2.95 10.07
C ARG A 85 -0.02 2.61 8.93
N VAL A 86 0.47 1.81 8.00
CA VAL A 86 -0.31 1.19 6.93
C VAL A 86 -0.31 -0.32 7.18
N ASP A 87 -1.44 -0.87 7.61
CA ASP A 87 -1.57 -2.30 7.88
C ASP A 87 -2.02 -3.05 6.61
N SER A 88 -1.13 -3.11 5.64
CA SER A 88 -1.35 -3.83 4.39
C SER A 88 -0.13 -4.72 4.06
N PRO A 89 -0.27 -6.06 4.15
CA PRO A 89 0.82 -6.97 3.79
C PRO A 89 1.33 -6.79 2.36
N GLY A 90 0.46 -6.36 1.45
CA GLY A 90 0.81 -6.10 0.06
C GLY A 90 1.68 -4.86 -0.09
N VAL A 91 1.31 -3.75 0.55
CA VAL A 91 2.12 -2.51 0.56
C VAL A 91 3.46 -2.77 1.22
N LYS A 92 3.49 -3.48 2.35
CA LYS A 92 4.74 -3.84 3.01
C LYS A 92 5.69 -4.58 2.07
N ARG A 93 5.20 -5.60 1.36
CA ARG A 93 6.03 -6.35 0.40
C ARG A 93 6.52 -5.49 -0.75
N ALA A 94 5.66 -4.62 -1.27
CA ALA A 94 6.01 -3.76 -2.39
C ALA A 94 6.95 -2.60 -1.97
N TYR A 95 6.89 -2.15 -0.72
CA TYR A 95 7.78 -1.11 -0.21
C TYR A 95 9.18 -1.61 0.16
N HIS A 96 9.31 -2.91 0.47
CA HIS A 96 10.61 -3.54 0.78
C HIS A 96 10.98 -4.52 -0.33
N ASP A 97 12.27 -4.61 -0.66
CA ASP A 97 12.77 -5.67 -1.53
C ASP A 97 12.63 -7.01 -0.81
N VAL A 98 11.72 -7.88 -1.28
CA VAL A 98 11.43 -9.15 -0.63
C VAL A 98 11.33 -10.30 -1.61
N GLU A 99 11.80 -11.47 -1.20
CA GLU A 99 11.50 -12.71 -1.87
C GLU A 99 10.18 -13.29 -1.34
N ILE A 100 9.21 -13.47 -2.23
CA ILE A 100 7.92 -14.08 -1.93
C ILE A 100 8.02 -15.55 -2.27
N ARG A 101 7.69 -16.41 -1.30
CA ARG A 101 7.61 -17.86 -1.44
C ARG A 101 6.21 -18.38 -1.15
N PRO A 102 5.83 -19.55 -1.70
CA PRO A 102 4.56 -20.18 -1.38
C PRO A 102 4.41 -20.42 0.14
N GLN A 103 3.19 -20.35 0.62
CA GLN A 103 2.85 -20.61 2.03
C GLN A 103 1.77 -21.70 2.12
N ASN A 104 1.48 -22.18 3.31
CA ASN A 104 0.38 -23.10 3.61
C ASN A 104 0.45 -24.42 2.80
N GLY A 105 1.65 -25.01 2.67
CA GLY A 105 1.84 -26.30 1.97
C GLY A 105 1.82 -26.22 0.43
N SER A 106 1.58 -25.05 -0.13
CA SER A 106 1.64 -24.87 -1.59
C SER A 106 3.08 -24.97 -2.10
N ARG A 107 3.28 -25.67 -3.22
CA ARG A 107 4.59 -25.80 -3.86
C ARG A 107 4.96 -24.64 -4.77
N HIS A 108 3.96 -23.88 -5.23
CA HIS A 108 4.16 -22.81 -6.21
C HIS A 108 3.29 -21.59 -5.88
N LEU A 109 3.81 -20.42 -6.25
CA LEU A 109 3.05 -19.20 -6.37
C LEU A 109 2.28 -19.20 -7.69
N THR A 110 1.04 -18.78 -7.68
CA THR A 110 0.21 -18.58 -8.87
C THR A 110 0.24 -17.11 -9.28
N ILE A 111 1.01 -16.79 -10.33
CA ILE A 111 1.14 -15.42 -10.84
C ILE A 111 0.19 -15.24 -12.02
N PRO A 112 -0.81 -14.37 -11.94
CA PRO A 112 -1.78 -14.19 -13.03
C PRO A 112 -1.08 -13.63 -14.28
N ILE A 113 -1.39 -14.23 -15.43
CA ILE A 113 -0.94 -13.80 -16.75
C ILE A 113 -2.10 -13.47 -17.69
N ASN A 114 -3.32 -13.55 -17.16
CA ASN A 114 -4.56 -13.30 -17.89
C ASN A 114 -5.46 -12.38 -17.05
N ARG A 115 -6.23 -11.50 -17.71
CA ARG A 115 -7.16 -10.58 -17.03
C ARG A 115 -8.21 -11.30 -16.17
N LEU A 116 -8.67 -12.48 -16.61
CA LEU A 116 -9.66 -13.27 -15.85
C LEU A 116 -9.09 -13.79 -14.53
N ALA A 117 -7.78 -14.00 -14.47
CA ALA A 117 -7.08 -14.51 -13.29
C ALA A 117 -6.59 -13.40 -12.36
N TYR A 118 -6.50 -12.16 -12.85
CA TYR A 118 -5.97 -11.04 -12.09
C TYR A 118 -6.86 -10.70 -10.89
N GLY A 119 -6.24 -10.56 -9.72
CA GLY A 119 -6.94 -10.26 -8.46
C GLY A 119 -7.83 -11.39 -7.92
N ARG A 120 -7.86 -12.55 -8.54
CA ARG A 120 -8.73 -13.67 -8.17
C ARG A 120 -7.94 -14.88 -7.69
N ARG A 121 -8.53 -15.62 -6.75
CA ARG A 121 -8.01 -16.92 -6.35
C ARG A 121 -8.29 -17.97 -7.43
N VAL A 122 -7.44 -19.00 -7.53
CA VAL A 122 -7.62 -20.11 -8.49
C VAL A 122 -9.01 -20.73 -8.38
N SER A 123 -9.51 -20.96 -7.15
CA SER A 123 -10.85 -21.49 -6.90
C SER A 123 -11.99 -20.61 -7.43
N SER A 124 -11.80 -19.30 -7.41
CA SER A 124 -12.80 -18.36 -7.95
C SER A 124 -12.80 -18.35 -9.47
N VAL A 125 -11.60 -18.47 -10.08
CA VAL A 125 -11.48 -18.55 -11.55
C VAL A 125 -12.01 -19.90 -12.05
N ALA A 126 -11.84 -20.98 -11.29
CA ALA A 126 -12.41 -22.30 -11.64
C ALA A 126 -13.92 -22.26 -11.90
N ARG A 127 -14.65 -21.47 -11.12
CA ARG A 127 -16.10 -21.26 -11.32
C ARG A 127 -16.47 -20.55 -12.61
N LEU A 128 -15.54 -19.78 -13.18
CA LEU A 128 -15.75 -19.00 -14.42
C LEU A 128 -15.39 -19.78 -15.68
N VAL A 129 -14.34 -20.60 -15.60
CA VAL A 129 -13.76 -21.28 -16.78
C VAL A 129 -13.97 -22.79 -16.76
N GLY A 130 -14.63 -23.33 -15.72
CA GLY A 130 -14.81 -24.77 -15.51
C GLY A 130 -13.72 -25.39 -14.66
N GLU A 131 -13.97 -26.59 -14.15
CA GLU A 131 -13.14 -27.25 -13.14
C GLU A 131 -11.92 -28.01 -13.71
N LYS A 132 -11.80 -28.11 -15.02
CA LYS A 132 -10.69 -28.88 -15.65
C LYS A 132 -9.46 -27.99 -15.79
N TRP A 133 -8.46 -28.25 -14.95
CA TRP A 133 -7.19 -27.57 -14.93
C TRP A 133 -6.06 -28.43 -15.46
N PHE A 134 -5.14 -27.81 -16.17
CA PHE A 134 -3.98 -28.47 -16.76
C PHE A 134 -2.72 -27.74 -16.35
N VAL A 135 -1.70 -28.50 -15.96
CA VAL A 135 -0.35 -27.98 -15.82
C VAL A 135 0.38 -28.26 -17.12
N ILE A 136 0.85 -27.23 -17.78
CA ILE A 136 1.57 -27.32 -19.04
C ILE A 136 2.95 -26.70 -18.92
N GLN A 137 3.92 -27.24 -19.65
CA GLN A 137 5.23 -26.63 -19.78
C GLN A 137 5.33 -25.97 -21.17
N ASN A 138 5.73 -24.72 -21.17
CA ASN A 138 5.92 -23.95 -22.40
C ASN A 138 7.14 -23.03 -22.25
N GLY A 139 8.16 -23.22 -23.08
CA GLY A 139 9.35 -22.37 -23.08
C GLY A 139 10.05 -22.30 -21.71
N GLY A 140 10.17 -23.43 -20.99
CA GLY A 140 10.76 -23.48 -19.65
C GLY A 140 9.90 -22.87 -18.52
N ARG A 141 8.65 -22.45 -18.82
CA ARG A 141 7.69 -21.96 -17.84
C ARG A 141 6.66 -23.03 -17.53
N ILE A 142 6.29 -23.15 -16.26
CA ILE A 142 5.17 -24.00 -15.82
C ILE A 142 3.94 -23.11 -15.76
N LEU A 143 2.90 -23.46 -16.50
CA LEU A 143 1.65 -22.72 -16.58
C LEU A 143 0.51 -23.54 -16.00
N LEU A 144 -0.41 -22.87 -15.33
CA LEU A 144 -1.71 -23.42 -14.98
C LEU A 144 -2.74 -22.85 -15.95
N ALA A 145 -3.39 -23.74 -16.69
CA ALA A 145 -4.33 -23.39 -17.76
C ALA A 145 -5.65 -24.14 -17.57
N SER A 146 -6.69 -23.65 -18.24
CA SER A 146 -7.97 -24.31 -18.42
C SER A 146 -8.33 -24.33 -19.91
N LYS A 147 -9.48 -24.88 -20.26
CA LYS A 147 -10.04 -24.77 -21.62
C LYS A 147 -11.06 -23.62 -21.67
N LYS A 148 -11.10 -22.90 -22.78
CA LYS A 148 -12.14 -21.91 -23.01
C LYS A 148 -13.49 -22.62 -23.14
N PRO A 149 -14.57 -22.16 -22.47
CA PRO A 149 -15.89 -22.76 -22.56
C PRO A 149 -16.45 -22.79 -23.98
N GLU A 150 -16.15 -21.75 -24.77
CA GLU A 150 -16.76 -21.55 -26.08
C GLU A 150 -16.24 -22.52 -27.15
N ASN A 151 -14.93 -22.88 -27.09
CA ASN A 151 -14.29 -23.63 -28.18
C ASN A 151 -13.29 -24.68 -27.72
N GLY A 152 -13.17 -24.89 -26.43
CA GLY A 152 -12.22 -25.85 -25.84
C GLY A 152 -10.73 -25.50 -26.03
N ALA A 153 -10.40 -24.32 -26.57
CA ALA A 153 -9.02 -23.89 -26.75
C ALA A 153 -8.33 -23.68 -25.39
N LEU A 154 -7.03 -23.93 -25.35
CA LEU A 154 -6.23 -23.79 -24.15
C LEU A 154 -6.14 -22.32 -23.72
N LEU A 155 -6.48 -22.05 -22.45
CA LEU A 155 -6.45 -20.73 -21.85
C LEU A 155 -5.44 -20.71 -20.71
N PRO A 156 -4.21 -20.22 -20.93
CA PRO A 156 -3.24 -20.01 -19.86
C PRO A 156 -3.71 -18.90 -18.92
N LEU A 157 -3.74 -19.17 -17.60
CA LEU A 157 -4.27 -18.27 -16.59
C LEU A 157 -3.19 -17.80 -15.61
N TYR A 158 -2.29 -18.70 -15.22
CA TYR A 158 -1.24 -18.39 -14.26
C TYR A 158 0.11 -19.00 -14.69
N VAL A 159 1.19 -18.29 -14.34
CA VAL A 159 2.53 -18.89 -14.26
C VAL A 159 2.74 -19.40 -12.85
N LEU A 160 3.27 -20.62 -12.75
CA LEU A 160 3.66 -21.24 -11.49
C LEU A 160 5.14 -20.98 -11.22
N LYS A 161 5.45 -20.35 -10.08
CA LYS A 161 6.84 -20.07 -9.68
C LYS A 161 7.10 -20.55 -8.25
N ARG A 162 8.30 -21.04 -7.99
CA ARG A 162 8.73 -21.43 -6.64
C ARG A 162 9.00 -20.24 -5.75
N SER A 163 9.48 -19.15 -6.33
CA SER A 163 9.63 -17.85 -5.66
C SER A 163 9.55 -16.71 -6.65
N VAL A 164 9.28 -15.51 -6.13
CA VAL A 164 9.30 -14.25 -6.90
C VAL A 164 10.00 -13.20 -6.06
N ARG A 165 11.00 -12.54 -6.61
CA ARG A 165 11.58 -11.34 -6.03
C ARG A 165 10.72 -10.15 -6.42
N GLN A 166 10.17 -9.45 -5.45
CA GLN A 166 9.47 -8.19 -5.63
C GLN A 166 10.45 -7.06 -5.31
N ALA A 167 10.87 -6.33 -6.35
CA ALA A 167 11.70 -5.16 -6.16
C ALA A 167 10.94 -4.07 -5.38
N ARG A 168 11.68 -3.26 -4.65
CA ARG A 168 11.15 -2.09 -3.94
C ARG A 168 10.48 -1.13 -4.93
N ASP A 169 9.28 -0.68 -4.60
CA ASP A 169 8.56 0.38 -5.30
C ASP A 169 8.38 1.59 -4.38
N PRO A 170 9.29 2.57 -4.40
CA PRO A 170 9.19 3.76 -3.56
C PRO A 170 8.00 4.64 -3.91
N SER A 171 7.43 4.50 -5.11
CA SER A 171 6.30 5.31 -5.56
C SER A 171 4.97 4.98 -4.87
N LEU A 172 4.93 3.89 -4.09
CA LEU A 172 3.75 3.51 -3.28
C LEU A 172 3.51 4.40 -2.07
N MET A 173 4.52 5.18 -1.67
CA MET A 173 4.41 6.09 -0.53
C MET A 173 4.72 7.51 -0.98
N PRO A 174 4.16 8.54 -0.33
CA PRO A 174 4.54 9.92 -0.59
C PRO A 174 6.05 10.11 -0.42
N SER A 175 6.64 10.98 -1.21
CA SER A 175 8.05 11.34 -1.08
C SER A 175 8.33 12.01 0.28
N GLU A 176 9.58 11.94 0.73
CA GLU A 176 10.00 12.64 1.95
C GLU A 176 9.75 14.16 1.87
N ALA A 177 9.89 14.74 0.69
CA ALA A 177 9.62 16.16 0.46
C ALA A 177 8.14 16.49 0.68
N GLU A 178 7.22 15.69 0.13
CA GLU A 178 5.77 15.85 0.32
C GLU A 178 5.38 15.70 1.79
N VAL A 179 5.93 14.70 2.48
CA VAL A 179 5.70 14.47 3.91
C VAL A 179 6.23 15.65 4.73
N SER A 180 7.45 16.12 4.46
CA SER A 180 8.06 17.26 5.16
C SER A 180 7.26 18.55 4.95
N GLN A 181 6.82 18.82 3.72
CA GLN A 181 5.98 19.98 3.42
C GLN A 181 4.64 19.91 4.16
N ARG A 182 4.01 18.74 4.19
CA ARG A 182 2.76 18.52 4.93
C ARG A 182 2.96 18.72 6.43
N LEU A 183 4.06 18.24 6.99
CA LEU A 183 4.39 18.41 8.40
C LEU A 183 4.56 19.88 8.77
N VAL A 184 5.35 20.63 7.99
CA VAL A 184 5.58 22.07 8.25
C VAL A 184 4.28 22.85 8.18
N SER A 185 3.47 22.64 7.13
CA SER A 185 2.20 23.34 6.97
C SER A 185 1.20 23.00 8.10
N SER A 186 1.13 21.73 8.48
CA SER A 186 0.23 21.28 9.57
C SER A 186 0.65 21.82 10.93
N ALA A 187 1.95 21.84 11.22
CA ALA A 187 2.46 22.42 12.46
C ALA A 187 2.18 23.92 12.54
N ALA A 188 2.41 24.65 11.45
CA ALA A 188 2.09 26.08 11.41
C ALA A 188 0.58 26.37 11.57
N GLU A 189 -0.27 25.53 11.00
CA GLU A 189 -1.73 25.62 11.16
C GLU A 189 -2.15 25.37 12.61
N TYR A 190 -1.65 24.31 13.23
CA TYR A 190 -1.93 23.99 14.63
C TYR A 190 -1.56 25.13 15.56
N ILE A 191 -0.34 25.68 15.41
CA ILE A 191 0.18 26.76 16.24
C ILE A 191 -0.68 28.03 16.08
N ARG A 192 -1.03 28.40 14.85
CA ARG A 192 -1.90 29.57 14.60
C ARG A 192 -3.27 29.41 15.29
N ARG A 193 -3.88 28.23 15.21
CA ARG A 193 -5.17 27.93 15.86
C ARG A 193 -5.05 28.00 17.38
N HIS A 194 -3.96 27.53 17.93
CA HIS A 194 -3.72 27.52 19.38
C HIS A 194 -3.50 28.93 19.92
N ILE A 195 -2.70 29.76 19.24
CA ILE A 195 -2.48 31.16 19.59
C ILE A 195 -3.81 31.95 19.47
N ALA A 196 -4.56 31.77 18.40
CA ALA A 196 -5.86 32.45 18.24
C ALA A 196 -6.90 32.02 19.29
N GLY A 197 -6.82 30.79 19.79
CA GLY A 197 -7.62 30.29 20.91
C GLY A 197 -7.29 31.01 22.23
N LEU A 198 -6.01 31.14 22.53
CA LEU A 198 -5.52 31.82 23.72
C LEU A 198 -5.90 33.31 23.74
N ALA A 199 -5.81 33.99 22.59
CA ALA A 199 -6.21 35.40 22.48
C ALA A 199 -7.70 35.61 22.78
N ARG A 200 -8.55 34.66 22.36
CA ARG A 200 -10.02 34.73 22.61
C ARG A 200 -10.42 34.42 24.07
N SER A 201 -9.63 33.62 24.76
CA SER A 201 -9.88 33.28 26.16
C SER A 201 -9.36 34.33 27.15
N ALA A 202 -8.57 35.29 26.67
CA ALA A 202 -8.02 36.40 27.44
C ALA A 202 -8.85 37.71 27.30
N SER A 203 -9.85 37.72 26.44
CA SER A 203 -10.81 38.82 26.24
C SER A 203 -12.12 38.53 26.96
#